data_2c6fe85498331b111daeab61fd9dd27e
#
_entry.id   2c6fe85498331b111daeab61fd9dd27e
#
_cell.length_a   1.000
_cell.length_b   1.000
_cell.length_c   1.000
_cell.angle_alpha   90.00
_cell.angle_beta   90.00
_cell.angle_gamma   90.00
#
_symmetry.space_group_name_H-M   'P 1'
#
loop_
_entity.id
_entity.type
_entity.pdbx_description
1 polymer ?
#
loop_
_entity_poly.entity_id
_entity_poly.type
_entity_poly.pdbx_seq_one_letter_code
_entity_poly.pdbx_strand_id
1 'polypeptide(L)'
;MEQQDISLCPRFEAAFCVLGKRWNGLLIMALLSGPKRFKDISSLIPSMSDKMLSERMKDLESVGIVERNVYPETPVRIEYALTEKGLALKSVMNAVSEWAETWVEHTDSESSTCCQDSSSKDAHIE
;
A
#
# COMPACT_ATOMS: atom_id res chain seq x y z
N MET A 1 -3.21 33.61 -5.42
CA MET A 1 -2.35 33.57 -4.80
C MET A 1 -1.82 32.37 -4.08
N GLU A 2 -2.33 31.99 -3.05
CA GLU A 2 -1.70 30.95 -2.30
C GLU A 2 -1.97 29.59 -2.80
N GLN A 3 -2.96 29.40 -3.59
CA GLN A 3 -3.31 28.06 -3.96
C GLN A 3 -2.25 27.40 -4.81
N GLN A 4 -1.51 28.17 -5.54
CA GLN A 4 -0.52 27.50 -6.33
C GLN A 4 0.54 26.85 -5.48
N ASP A 5 0.66 27.28 -4.25
CA ASP A 5 1.60 26.64 -3.37
C ASP A 5 1.31 25.18 -3.20
N ILE A 6 0.04 24.87 -3.05
CA ILE A 6 -0.35 23.49 -2.84
C ILE A 6 -0.06 22.65 -4.04
N SER A 7 -0.41 23.15 -5.19
CA SER A 7 -0.31 22.33 -6.39
C SER A 7 1.11 22.06 -6.80
N LEU A 8 2.03 22.84 -6.27
CA LEU A 8 3.40 22.71 -6.73
C LEU A 8 4.33 22.06 -5.72
N CYS A 9 3.80 21.46 -4.68
CA CYS A 9 4.66 20.82 -3.71
C CYS A 9 5.14 19.46 -4.22
N PRO A 10 6.39 19.35 -4.62
CA PRO A 10 6.87 18.07 -5.17
C PRO A 10 6.88 16.95 -4.14
N ARG A 11 7.05 17.30 -2.87
CA ARG A 11 7.03 16.26 -1.84
C ARG A 11 5.66 15.65 -1.70
N PHE A 12 4.64 16.49 -1.76
CA PHE A 12 3.28 16.00 -1.67
C PHE A 12 2.96 15.10 -2.85
N GLU A 13 3.36 15.52 -4.02
CA GLU A 13 3.14 14.71 -5.20
C GLU A 13 3.85 13.37 -5.11
N ALA A 14 5.10 13.40 -4.65
CA ALA A 14 5.85 12.17 -4.51
C ALA A 14 5.17 11.22 -3.54
N ALA A 15 4.62 11.76 -2.47
CA ALA A 15 3.93 10.93 -1.49
C ALA A 15 2.76 10.23 -2.14
N PHE A 16 2.00 10.94 -2.94
CA PHE A 16 0.84 10.32 -3.55
C PHE A 16 1.18 9.42 -4.71
N CYS A 17 2.36 9.55 -5.30
CA CYS A 17 2.80 8.56 -6.27
C CYS A 17 2.91 7.19 -5.63
N VAL A 18 3.30 7.18 -4.37
CA VAL A 18 3.41 5.92 -3.65
C VAL A 18 2.08 5.51 -3.04
N LEU A 19 1.48 6.41 -2.28
CA LEU A 19 0.28 6.07 -1.53
C LEU A 19 -0.94 5.89 -2.41
N GLY A 20 -0.96 6.54 -3.55
CA GLY A 20 -2.09 6.46 -4.45
C GLY A 20 -2.09 5.25 -5.36
N LYS A 21 -1.01 4.49 -5.38
CA LYS A 21 -0.96 3.30 -6.19
C LYS A 21 -1.84 2.24 -5.60
N ARG A 22 -2.52 1.53 -6.48
CA ARG A 22 -3.40 0.47 -6.04
C ARG A 22 -2.62 -0.55 -5.20
N TRP A 23 -3.22 -0.98 -4.13
CA TRP A 23 -2.71 -2.00 -3.23
C TRP A 23 -1.70 -1.50 -2.20
N ASN A 24 -1.00 -0.38 -2.48
CA ASN A 24 0.05 0.05 -1.57
C ASN A 24 -0.50 0.37 -0.18
N GLY A 25 -1.62 1.06 -0.12
CA GLY A 25 -2.21 1.38 1.17
C GLY A 25 -2.55 0.15 1.97
N LEU A 26 -3.13 -0.84 1.30
CA LEU A 26 -3.50 -2.08 1.99
C LEU A 26 -2.28 -2.82 2.50
N LEU A 27 -1.21 -2.82 1.73
CA LEU A 27 0.00 -3.50 2.15
C LEU A 27 0.62 -2.83 3.36
N ILE A 28 0.62 -1.51 3.37
CA ILE A 28 1.15 -0.78 4.51
C ILE A 28 0.30 -1.07 5.74
N MET A 29 -1.01 -1.07 5.58
CA MET A 29 -1.88 -1.38 6.71
C MET A 29 -1.63 -2.78 7.24
N ALA A 30 -1.43 -3.73 6.34
CA ALA A 30 -1.18 -5.10 6.77
C ALA A 30 0.09 -5.20 7.58
N LEU A 31 1.10 -4.46 7.19
CA LEU A 31 2.39 -4.54 7.86
C LEU A 31 2.46 -3.70 9.12
N LEU A 32 1.49 -2.83 9.35
CA LEU A 32 1.47 -2.06 10.57
C LEU A 32 1.28 -2.93 11.80
N SER A 33 0.70 -4.09 11.62
CA SER A 33 0.51 -5.00 12.74
C SER A 33 1.75 -5.83 13.04
N GLY A 34 2.78 -5.73 12.23
CA GLY A 34 4.02 -6.44 12.47
C GLY A 34 4.57 -7.07 11.22
N PRO A 35 5.80 -7.58 11.30
CA PRO A 35 6.41 -8.25 10.14
C PRO A 35 5.62 -9.45 9.68
N LYS A 36 5.65 -9.71 8.40
CA LYS A 36 4.90 -10.82 7.82
C LYS A 36 5.66 -11.47 6.69
N ARG A 37 5.40 -12.74 6.50
CA ARG A 37 5.95 -13.43 5.35
C ARG A 37 5.09 -13.14 4.13
N PHE A 38 5.69 -13.38 2.97
CA PHE A 38 4.98 -13.18 1.71
C PHE A 38 3.64 -13.92 1.71
N LYS A 39 3.67 -15.15 2.15
CA LYS A 39 2.48 -15.97 2.17
C LYS A 39 1.38 -15.40 3.07
N ASP A 40 1.78 -14.84 4.19
CA ASP A 40 0.82 -14.26 5.11
C ASP A 40 0.15 -13.04 4.49
N ILE A 41 0.94 -12.22 3.82
CA ILE A 41 0.39 -11.05 3.17
C ILE A 41 -0.55 -11.46 2.05
N SER A 42 -0.14 -12.45 1.29
CA SER A 42 -0.97 -12.96 0.20
C SER A 42 -2.32 -13.44 0.70
N SER A 43 -2.32 -14.09 1.85
CA SER A 43 -3.57 -14.58 2.44
C SER A 43 -4.49 -13.46 2.90
N LEU A 44 -3.89 -12.36 3.33
CA LEU A 44 -4.69 -11.23 3.80
C LEU A 44 -5.38 -10.50 2.68
N ILE A 45 -4.81 -10.55 1.48
CA ILE A 45 -5.36 -9.81 0.35
C ILE A 45 -5.57 -10.79 -0.80
N PRO A 46 -6.58 -11.62 -0.71
CA PRO A 46 -6.73 -12.69 -1.70
C PRO A 46 -7.05 -12.22 -3.12
N SER A 47 -7.55 -11.01 -3.26
CA SER A 47 -7.84 -10.51 -4.59
C SER A 47 -6.61 -10.03 -5.33
N MET A 48 -5.47 -10.01 -4.67
CA MET A 48 -4.22 -9.56 -5.26
C MET A 48 -3.40 -10.75 -5.67
N SER A 49 -2.95 -10.77 -6.91
CA SER A 49 -2.16 -11.89 -7.39
C SER A 49 -0.77 -11.85 -6.75
N ASP A 50 -0.13 -13.01 -6.70
CA ASP A 50 1.21 -13.08 -6.15
C ASP A 50 2.20 -12.25 -6.97
N LYS A 51 1.98 -12.20 -8.26
CA LYS A 51 2.83 -11.40 -9.11
C LYS A 51 2.71 -9.92 -8.76
N MET A 52 1.48 -9.46 -8.59
CA MET A 52 1.25 -8.07 -8.24
C MET A 52 1.80 -7.77 -6.85
N LEU A 53 1.61 -8.68 -5.92
CA LEU A 53 2.14 -8.52 -4.58
C LEU A 53 3.66 -8.37 -4.63
N SER A 54 4.31 -9.21 -5.39
CA SER A 54 5.76 -9.15 -5.51
C SER A 54 6.20 -7.80 -6.06
N GLU A 55 5.50 -7.32 -7.07
CA GLU A 55 5.84 -6.04 -7.67
C GLU A 55 5.63 -4.89 -6.70
N ARG A 56 4.51 -4.90 -5.99
CA ARG A 56 4.24 -3.84 -5.04
C ARG A 56 5.24 -3.82 -3.91
N MET A 57 5.62 -5.01 -3.44
CA MET A 57 6.59 -5.08 -2.37
C MET A 57 7.95 -4.55 -2.81
N LYS A 58 8.33 -4.83 -4.05
CA LYS A 58 9.57 -4.30 -4.57
C LYS A 58 9.53 -2.77 -4.67
N ASP A 59 8.39 -2.25 -5.10
CA ASP A 59 8.23 -0.81 -5.16
C ASP A 59 8.37 -0.17 -3.79
N LEU A 60 7.69 -0.74 -2.81
CA LEU A 60 7.73 -0.20 -1.45
C LEU A 60 9.12 -0.32 -0.86
N GLU A 61 9.80 -1.39 -1.20
CA GLU A 61 11.17 -1.58 -0.73
C GLU A 61 12.09 -0.55 -1.35
N SER A 62 11.90 -0.26 -2.62
CA SER A 62 12.79 0.68 -3.32
C SER A 62 12.64 2.10 -2.80
N VAL A 63 11.46 2.47 -2.31
CA VAL A 63 11.28 3.80 -1.73
C VAL A 63 11.55 3.82 -0.23
N GLY A 64 11.93 2.69 0.35
CA GLY A 64 12.35 2.67 1.72
C GLY A 64 11.24 2.54 2.75
N ILE A 65 10.05 2.18 2.32
CA ILE A 65 8.92 2.00 3.24
C ILE A 65 8.92 0.62 3.85
N VAL A 66 9.38 -0.36 3.08
CA VAL A 66 9.40 -1.75 3.50
C VAL A 66 10.82 -2.26 3.42
N GLU A 67 11.18 -3.13 4.35
CA GLU A 67 12.46 -3.81 4.27
C GLU A 67 12.21 -5.31 4.24
N ARG A 68 13.10 -6.00 3.57
CA ARG A 68 13.02 -7.43 3.38
C ARG A 68 14.10 -8.06 4.22
N ASN A 69 13.72 -8.87 5.18
CA ASN A 69 14.67 -9.49 6.11
C ASN A 69 14.76 -10.97 5.82
N VAL A 70 15.98 -11.42 5.57
CA VAL A 70 16.22 -12.81 5.28
C VAL A 70 16.88 -13.45 6.50
N TYR A 71 16.25 -14.50 7.00
CA TYR A 71 16.77 -15.24 8.15
C TYR A 71 17.33 -16.54 7.67
N PRO A 72 18.62 -16.76 7.88
CA PRO A 72 19.29 -17.97 7.34
C PRO A 72 18.97 -19.21 8.16
N GLU A 73 17.78 -19.68 8.01
CA GLU A 73 17.31 -20.89 8.67
C GLU A 73 17.11 -21.98 7.64
N THR A 74 16.69 -23.12 8.09
CA THR A 74 16.38 -24.24 7.21
C THR A 74 14.96 -24.66 7.48
N PRO A 75 14.01 -24.35 6.59
CA PRO A 75 14.19 -23.57 5.36
C PRO A 75 14.38 -22.09 5.65
N VAL A 76 14.89 -21.40 4.66
CA VAL A 76 15.12 -19.97 4.78
C VAL A 76 13.80 -19.26 5.05
N ARG A 77 13.85 -18.27 5.92
CA ARG A 77 12.66 -17.49 6.26
C ARG A 77 12.86 -16.05 5.81
N ILE A 78 11.91 -15.53 5.08
CA ILE A 78 11.95 -14.16 4.59
C ILE A 78 10.72 -13.43 5.11
N GLU A 79 10.95 -12.30 5.74
CA GLU A 79 9.87 -11.50 6.27
C GLU A 79 9.98 -10.08 5.76
N TYR A 80 8.83 -9.46 5.60
CA TYR A 80 8.75 -8.05 5.23
C TYR A 80 8.28 -7.27 6.43
N ALA A 81 8.86 -6.11 6.62
CA ALA A 81 8.51 -5.26 7.75
C ALA A 81 8.57 -3.81 7.32
N LEU A 82 7.84 -2.96 8.01
CA LEU A 82 7.90 -1.54 7.76
C LEU A 82 9.19 -0.99 8.35
N THR A 83 9.84 -0.12 7.58
CA THR A 83 10.98 0.61 8.09
C THR A 83 10.47 1.74 8.99
N GLU A 84 11.40 2.49 9.55
CA GLU A 84 11.03 3.67 10.32
C GLU A 84 10.19 4.61 9.47
N LYS A 85 10.59 4.76 8.22
CA LYS A 85 9.86 5.60 7.29
C LYS A 85 8.44 5.07 7.06
N GLY A 86 8.32 3.75 6.95
CA GLY A 86 7.02 3.14 6.79
C GLY A 86 6.16 3.25 8.03
N LEU A 87 6.77 3.07 9.18
CA LEU A 87 6.01 3.17 10.42
C LEU A 87 5.48 4.59 10.65
N ALA A 88 6.18 5.57 10.12
CA ALA A 88 5.72 6.95 10.24
C ALA A 88 4.41 7.18 9.49
N LEU A 89 4.04 6.27 8.60
CA LEU A 89 2.79 6.38 7.88
C LEU A 89 1.59 5.93 8.69
N LYS A 90 1.82 5.43 9.89
CA LYS A 90 0.71 4.94 10.70
C LYS A 90 -0.36 6.01 10.91
N SER A 91 0.04 7.21 11.26
CA SER A 91 -0.93 8.26 11.49
C SER A 91 -1.65 8.65 10.19
N VAL A 92 -0.93 8.60 9.08
CA VAL A 92 -1.56 8.90 7.79
C VAL A 92 -2.61 7.85 7.46
N MET A 93 -2.25 6.59 7.62
CA MET A 93 -3.18 5.50 7.30
C MET A 93 -4.39 5.53 8.21
N ASN A 94 -4.17 5.82 9.48
CA ASN A 94 -5.28 5.92 10.41
C ASN A 94 -6.22 7.04 10.04
N ALA A 95 -5.66 8.17 9.63
CA ALA A 95 -6.50 9.30 9.23
C ALA A 95 -7.32 8.96 7.99
N VAL A 96 -6.72 8.25 7.06
CA VAL A 96 -7.45 7.84 5.86
C VAL A 96 -8.58 6.88 6.25
N SER A 97 -8.29 5.95 7.16
CA SER A 97 -9.31 5.00 7.60
C SER A 97 -10.48 5.70 8.26
N GLU A 98 -10.18 6.66 9.10
CA GLU A 98 -11.24 7.40 9.78
C GLU A 98 -12.09 8.17 8.79
N TRP A 99 -11.44 8.81 7.85
CA TRP A 99 -12.16 9.54 6.83
C TRP A 99 -13.05 8.61 6.03
N ALA A 100 -12.51 7.44 5.70
CA ALA A 100 -13.26 6.48 4.90
C ALA A 100 -14.46 5.96 5.64
N GLU A 101 -14.31 5.71 6.94
CA GLU A 101 -15.43 5.19 7.72
C GLU A 101 -16.56 6.19 7.80
N THR A 102 -16.22 7.46 7.81
CA THR A 102 -17.23 8.49 7.89
C THR A 102 -17.93 8.73 6.56
N TRP A 103 -17.16 8.72 5.48
CA TRP A 103 -17.66 9.23 4.21
C TRP A 103 -17.84 8.21 3.12
N VAL A 104 -17.15 7.08 3.20
CA VAL A 104 -17.26 6.05 2.17
C VAL A 104 -18.29 5.04 2.63
N GLU A 105 -19.29 4.82 1.79
CA GLU A 105 -20.33 3.88 2.15
C GLU A 105 -19.80 2.48 2.26
N HIS A 106 -20.25 1.81 3.28
CA HIS A 106 -19.84 0.44 3.50
C HIS A 106 -20.62 -0.47 2.57
N THR A 107 -19.95 -1.01 1.60
CA THR A 107 -20.56 -2.00 0.73
C THR A 107 -19.81 -3.29 0.92
N ASP A 108 -20.51 -4.38 0.88
CA ASP A 108 -19.87 -5.64 1.17
C ASP A 108 -18.95 -6.09 0.07
N SER A 109 -19.44 -6.95 -0.74
CA SER A 109 -18.58 -7.55 -1.72
C SER A 109 -18.28 -6.62 -2.88
N GLU A 110 -19.12 -5.66 -3.08
CA GLU A 110 -18.92 -4.78 -4.22
C GLU A 110 -17.99 -3.64 -3.95
N SER A 111 -17.51 -3.55 -2.77
CA SER A 111 -16.69 -2.42 -2.42
C SER A 111 -15.46 -2.27 -3.30
N SER A 112 -15.03 -3.35 -3.88
CA SER A 112 -13.84 -3.29 -4.69
C SER A 112 -14.09 -2.80 -6.10
N THR A 113 -15.31 -2.54 -6.43
CA THR A 113 -15.66 -2.14 -7.78
C THR A 113 -14.91 -0.89 -8.22
N CYS A 114 -14.83 0.06 -7.35
CA CYS A 114 -14.12 1.28 -7.63
C CYS A 114 -12.68 1.03 -8.03
N CYS A 115 -12.03 0.20 -7.29
CA CYS A 115 -10.65 -0.12 -7.56
C CYS A 115 -10.50 -0.86 -8.87
N GLN A 116 -11.45 -1.71 -9.17
CA GLN A 116 -11.40 -2.44 -10.41
C GLN A 116 -11.53 -1.51 -11.60
N ASP A 117 -12.42 -0.57 -11.48
CA ASP A 117 -12.61 0.40 -12.55
C ASP A 117 -11.34 1.16 -12.82
N SER A 118 -10.71 1.62 -11.78
CA SER A 118 -9.47 2.34 -11.94
C SER A 118 -8.43 1.51 -12.65
N SER A 119 -8.32 0.30 -12.23
CA SER A 119 -7.37 -0.60 -12.79
C SER A 119 -7.63 -0.83 -14.27
N SER A 120 -8.87 -1.02 -14.55
CA SER A 120 -9.30 -1.24 -15.92
C SER A 120 -8.96 -0.07 -16.79
N LYS A 121 -9.25 1.10 -16.32
CA LYS A 121 -8.98 2.30 -17.06
C LYS A 121 -7.52 2.47 -17.34
N ASP A 122 -6.72 2.25 -16.36
CA ASP A 122 -5.30 2.37 -16.55
C ASP A 122 -4.81 1.45 -17.62
N ALA A 123 -5.23 0.23 -17.57
CA ALA A 123 -4.83 -0.73 -18.56
C ALA A 123 -5.31 -0.32 -19.94
N HIS A 124 -6.47 0.26 -19.97
CA HIS A 124 -7.05 0.62 -21.23
C HIS A 124 -6.34 1.79 -21.89
N ILE A 125 -5.89 2.69 -21.10
CA ILE A 125 -5.27 3.88 -21.62
C ILE A 125 -3.96 3.62 -22.31
N GLU A 126 -3.28 2.60 -21.90
CA GLU A 126 -2.04 2.30 -22.53
C GLU A 126 -2.20 1.83 -23.89
#